data_1bb834e9cb3b69bbdd64688c9e47808f
#
_entry.id   1bb834e9cb3b69bbdd64688c9e47808f
#
_cell.length_a   1.000
_cell.length_b   1.000
_cell.length_c   1.000
_cell.angle_alpha   90.00
_cell.angle_beta   90.00
_cell.angle_gamma   90.00
#
_symmetry.space_group_name_H-M   'P 1'
#
loop_
_entity.id
_entity.type
_entity.pdbx_description
1 polymer ?
#
loop_
_entity_poly.entity_id
_entity_poly.type
_entity_poly.pdbx_seq_one_letter_code
_entity_poly.pdbx_strand_id
1 'polypeptide(L)'
;MLSNNPGPIGVFDSGYGGLTILHGIRQLLPQYDYLYLGDNARTPYGPRSFDVVYEFTRQAVIKLFEMGCHLVILGCNTASAKALRSIQQIDLPKIDPDRRVLGVIRPTAEVIGSLTASRHVGILATEGTIKSESYNLEIKKLYPDITVSGVACPFWVPLVEYNEADSPGADYFVKKRIDQIMHLDPQIDSIILGCTHYPLLMPKILKYLPAGVRVIPQGEYVADSLKTYLERHPAMEKKCAKGGNVHYLTTESPEKFNEQAQLFLHEEVDAERVTLEK
;
A
#
# COMPACT_ATOMS: atom_id res chain seq x y z
N MET A 1 15.21 -3.70 -25.05
CA MET A 1 14.72 -2.31 -24.92
C MET A 1 13.34 -2.37 -24.32
N LEU A 2 13.03 -1.49 -23.34
CA LEU A 2 11.69 -1.41 -22.76
C LEU A 2 10.69 -0.89 -23.82
N SER A 3 9.45 -1.42 -23.81
CA SER A 3 8.40 -1.03 -24.76
C SER A 3 8.00 0.44 -24.58
N ASN A 4 7.75 1.13 -25.68
CA ASN A 4 7.17 2.50 -25.69
C ASN A 4 5.66 2.50 -25.98
N ASN A 5 5.05 1.35 -26.28
CA ASN A 5 3.61 1.23 -26.47
C ASN A 5 2.88 1.43 -25.14
N PRO A 6 1.64 1.93 -25.16
CA PRO A 6 0.84 1.98 -23.95
C PRO A 6 0.76 0.62 -23.27
N GLY A 7 0.96 0.58 -21.95
CA GLY A 7 0.95 -0.63 -21.14
C GLY A 7 0.10 -0.48 -19.88
N PRO A 8 -0.12 -1.56 -19.13
CA PRO A 8 -0.93 -1.52 -17.92
C PRO A 8 -0.29 -0.65 -16.83
N ILE A 9 -1.11 -0.14 -15.93
CA ILE A 9 -0.62 0.45 -14.67
C ILE A 9 -0.20 -0.69 -13.75
N GLY A 10 1.09 -0.74 -13.38
CA GLY A 10 1.61 -1.72 -12.44
C GLY A 10 1.18 -1.41 -11.01
N VAL A 11 0.75 -2.43 -10.26
CA VAL A 11 0.48 -2.32 -8.82
C VAL A 11 1.29 -3.40 -8.13
N PHE A 12 2.25 -3.00 -7.31
CA PHE A 12 3.13 -3.90 -6.56
C PHE A 12 2.77 -3.95 -5.09
N ASP A 13 2.73 -5.13 -4.53
CA ASP A 13 2.67 -5.35 -3.07
C ASP A 13 3.60 -6.49 -2.65
N SER A 14 3.98 -6.51 -1.39
CA SER A 14 4.77 -7.61 -0.81
C SER A 14 4.01 -8.92 -0.67
N GLY A 15 2.70 -8.91 -0.88
CA GLY A 15 1.83 -10.08 -0.70
C GLY A 15 0.44 -9.87 -1.28
N TYR A 16 -0.57 -10.00 -0.45
CA TYR A 16 -1.99 -9.90 -0.84
C TYR A 16 -2.61 -8.53 -0.55
N GLY A 17 -2.10 -7.83 0.47
CA GLY A 17 -2.74 -6.63 1.00
C GLY A 17 -2.95 -5.51 -0.02
N GLY A 18 -2.04 -5.36 -0.98
CA GLY A 18 -2.15 -4.39 -2.06
C GLY A 18 -3.37 -4.56 -2.96
N LEU A 19 -4.04 -5.72 -2.89
CA LEU A 19 -5.33 -5.93 -3.56
C LEU A 19 -6.40 -4.96 -3.05
N THR A 20 -6.36 -4.53 -1.79
CA THR A 20 -7.26 -3.49 -1.27
C THR A 20 -7.01 -2.14 -1.94
N ILE A 21 -5.76 -1.82 -2.26
CA ILE A 21 -5.38 -0.61 -3.01
C ILE A 21 -5.84 -0.71 -4.47
N LEU A 22 -5.55 -1.85 -5.12
CA LEU A 22 -5.99 -2.11 -6.49
C LEU A 22 -7.52 -2.04 -6.61
N HIS A 23 -8.25 -2.60 -5.64
CA HIS A 23 -9.71 -2.54 -5.60
C HIS A 23 -10.22 -1.09 -5.61
N GLY A 24 -9.71 -0.24 -4.71
CA GLY A 24 -10.07 1.18 -4.68
C GLY A 24 -9.73 1.92 -5.99
N ILE A 25 -8.56 1.63 -6.57
CA ILE A 25 -8.16 2.22 -7.86
C ILE A 25 -9.11 1.78 -8.98
N ARG A 26 -9.44 0.48 -9.09
CA ARG A 26 -10.35 -0.06 -10.12
C ARG A 26 -11.76 0.50 -10.01
N GLN A 27 -12.26 0.74 -8.80
CA GLN A 27 -13.58 1.35 -8.60
C GLN A 27 -13.66 2.77 -9.19
N LEU A 28 -12.61 3.56 -9.05
CA LEU A 28 -12.58 4.95 -9.52
C LEU A 28 -12.11 5.09 -10.97
N LEU A 29 -11.22 4.21 -11.42
CA LEU A 29 -10.53 4.26 -12.71
C LEU A 29 -10.66 2.92 -13.46
N PRO A 30 -11.90 2.42 -13.70
CA PRO A 30 -12.12 1.10 -14.29
C PRO A 30 -11.70 0.97 -15.76
N GLN A 31 -11.42 2.09 -16.43
CA GLN A 31 -11.06 2.12 -17.84
C GLN A 31 -9.62 1.70 -18.15
N TYR A 32 -8.71 1.72 -17.15
CA TYR A 32 -7.31 1.35 -17.38
C TYR A 32 -7.08 -0.15 -17.24
N ASP A 33 -6.04 -0.63 -17.94
CA ASP A 33 -5.50 -1.97 -17.71
C ASP A 33 -4.55 -1.95 -16.51
N TYR A 34 -4.59 -3.01 -15.71
CA TYR A 34 -3.77 -3.16 -14.50
C TYR A 34 -2.96 -4.46 -14.54
N LEU A 35 -1.76 -4.40 -14.02
CA LEU A 35 -0.90 -5.55 -13.77
C LEU A 35 -0.53 -5.57 -12.28
N TYR A 36 -1.14 -6.47 -11.53
CA TYR A 36 -0.81 -6.67 -10.12
C TYR A 36 0.36 -7.64 -9.98
N LEU A 37 1.31 -7.32 -9.11
CA LEU A 37 2.41 -8.21 -8.74
C LEU A 37 2.51 -8.31 -7.23
N GLY A 38 2.20 -9.51 -6.70
CA GLY A 38 2.40 -9.88 -5.29
C GLY A 38 3.69 -10.67 -5.10
N ASP A 39 4.60 -10.17 -4.26
CA ASP A 39 5.85 -10.88 -3.91
C ASP A 39 5.66 -11.85 -2.74
N ASN A 40 4.70 -12.75 -2.90
CA ASN A 40 4.20 -13.66 -1.87
C ASN A 40 5.26 -14.65 -1.36
N ALA A 41 6.22 -15.06 -2.22
CA ALA A 41 7.30 -15.96 -1.83
C ALA A 41 8.29 -15.34 -0.82
N ARG A 42 8.37 -14.00 -0.75
CA ARG A 42 9.31 -13.28 0.10
C ARG A 42 8.65 -12.44 1.20
N THR A 43 7.32 -12.48 1.29
CA THR A 43 6.54 -11.86 2.38
C THR A 43 6.89 -12.47 3.74
N PRO A 44 6.72 -11.77 4.88
CA PRO A 44 6.34 -10.38 5.03
C PRO A 44 7.55 -9.41 4.92
N TYR A 45 7.30 -8.19 4.43
CA TYR A 45 8.33 -7.13 4.35
C TYR A 45 8.48 -6.34 5.66
N GLY A 46 7.42 -6.31 6.48
CA GLY A 46 7.36 -5.49 7.69
C GLY A 46 8.57 -5.58 8.63
N PRO A 47 9.06 -6.80 8.99
CA PRO A 47 10.21 -6.97 9.89
C PRO A 47 11.58 -6.91 9.20
N ARG A 48 11.65 -6.85 7.85
CA ARG A 48 12.92 -6.91 7.12
C ARG A 48 13.69 -5.59 7.18
N SER A 49 15.02 -5.68 6.98
CA SER A 49 15.89 -4.50 6.89
C SER A 49 15.52 -3.59 5.73
N PHE A 50 16.06 -2.36 5.75
CA PHE A 50 15.87 -1.39 4.67
C PHE A 50 16.40 -1.96 3.33
N ASP A 51 17.64 -2.44 3.32
CA ASP A 51 18.32 -2.92 2.11
C ASP A 51 17.58 -4.10 1.47
N VAL A 52 17.09 -5.04 2.27
CA VAL A 52 16.34 -6.19 1.77
C VAL A 52 15.01 -5.75 1.13
N VAL A 53 14.27 -4.86 1.77
CA VAL A 53 13.01 -4.34 1.20
C VAL A 53 13.27 -3.53 -0.06
N TYR A 54 14.32 -2.71 -0.07
CA TYR A 54 14.70 -1.94 -1.25
C TYR A 54 15.03 -2.86 -2.43
N GLU A 55 15.89 -3.86 -2.23
CA GLU A 55 16.29 -4.76 -3.31
C GLU A 55 15.10 -5.56 -3.85
N PHE A 56 14.26 -6.11 -2.99
CA PHE A 56 13.07 -6.86 -3.42
C PHE A 56 12.08 -5.97 -4.19
N THR A 57 11.84 -4.75 -3.70
CA THR A 57 10.94 -3.81 -4.37
C THR A 57 11.51 -3.36 -5.72
N ARG A 58 12.82 -3.12 -5.78
CA ARG A 58 13.52 -2.74 -7.02
C ARG A 58 13.38 -3.81 -8.09
N GLN A 59 13.61 -5.08 -7.75
CA GLN A 59 13.45 -6.21 -8.68
C GLN A 59 12.02 -6.29 -9.22
N ALA A 60 11.01 -6.15 -8.35
CA ALA A 60 9.61 -6.15 -8.74
C ALA A 60 9.26 -4.99 -9.68
N VAL A 61 9.75 -3.78 -9.39
CA VAL A 61 9.55 -2.60 -10.25
C VAL A 61 10.18 -2.79 -11.62
N ILE A 62 11.40 -3.32 -11.69
CA ILE A 62 12.08 -3.63 -12.95
C ILE A 62 11.24 -4.65 -13.74
N LYS A 63 10.78 -5.72 -13.10
CA LYS A 63 9.94 -6.73 -13.74
C LYS A 63 8.67 -6.15 -14.34
N LEU A 64 7.96 -5.29 -13.59
CA LEU A 64 6.77 -4.60 -14.10
C LEU A 64 7.10 -3.69 -15.31
N PHE A 65 8.25 -3.02 -15.29
CA PHE A 65 8.70 -2.23 -16.42
C PHE A 65 9.02 -3.09 -17.66
N GLU A 66 9.63 -4.26 -17.48
CA GLU A 66 9.88 -5.22 -18.56
C GLU A 66 8.58 -5.75 -19.17
N MET A 67 7.54 -5.88 -18.35
CA MET A 67 6.19 -6.28 -18.79
C MET A 67 5.36 -5.11 -19.37
N GLY A 68 5.97 -3.96 -19.62
CA GLY A 68 5.37 -2.84 -20.34
C GLY A 68 4.75 -1.75 -19.46
N CYS A 69 4.76 -1.86 -18.14
CA CYS A 69 4.26 -0.79 -17.29
C CYS A 69 5.11 0.48 -17.42
N HIS A 70 4.49 1.62 -17.64
CA HIS A 70 5.16 2.94 -17.60
C HIS A 70 5.00 3.63 -16.25
N LEU A 71 3.95 3.26 -15.53
CA LEU A 71 3.59 3.76 -14.21
C LEU A 71 3.40 2.58 -13.27
N VAL A 72 4.09 2.61 -12.13
CA VAL A 72 4.00 1.58 -11.09
C VAL A 72 3.57 2.24 -9.78
N ILE A 73 2.57 1.66 -9.10
CA ILE A 73 2.11 2.04 -7.77
C ILE A 73 2.66 1.02 -6.77
N LEU A 74 3.44 1.47 -5.79
CA LEU A 74 3.82 0.65 -4.64
C LEU A 74 2.63 0.62 -3.67
N GLY A 75 1.77 -0.39 -3.79
CA GLY A 75 0.62 -0.62 -2.91
C GLY A 75 1.04 -0.92 -1.48
N CYS A 76 2.20 -1.56 -1.29
CA CYS A 76 2.77 -1.87 0.02
C CYS A 76 3.29 -0.63 0.76
N ASN A 77 2.80 -0.39 1.98
CA ASN A 77 3.28 0.71 2.83
C ASN A 77 4.76 0.55 3.20
N THR A 78 5.19 -0.66 3.55
CA THR A 78 6.59 -0.93 3.90
C THR A 78 7.52 -0.70 2.71
N ALA A 79 7.13 -1.12 1.51
CA ALA A 79 7.89 -0.86 0.29
C ALA A 79 7.92 0.65 -0.05
N SER A 80 6.78 1.33 0.04
CA SER A 80 6.69 2.78 -0.13
C SER A 80 7.59 3.54 0.84
N ALA A 81 7.62 3.10 2.11
CA ALA A 81 8.41 3.73 3.16
C ALA A 81 9.93 3.53 2.99
N LYS A 82 10.34 2.34 2.55
CA LYS A 82 11.76 1.94 2.54
C LYS A 82 12.42 2.01 1.17
N ALA A 83 11.68 1.85 0.07
CA ALA A 83 12.27 1.70 -1.25
C ALA A 83 11.98 2.86 -2.21
N LEU A 84 10.81 3.50 -2.11
CA LEU A 84 10.32 4.44 -3.10
C LEU A 84 11.33 5.56 -3.43
N ARG A 85 11.85 6.23 -2.42
CA ARG A 85 12.77 7.37 -2.61
C ARG A 85 14.05 6.95 -3.33
N SER A 86 14.64 5.81 -2.93
CA SER A 86 15.85 5.29 -3.56
C SER A 86 15.59 4.89 -5.01
N ILE A 87 14.48 4.22 -5.29
CA ILE A 87 14.07 3.87 -6.66
C ILE A 87 13.90 5.13 -7.50
N GLN A 88 13.19 6.15 -7.00
CA GLN A 88 12.94 7.39 -7.74
C GLN A 88 14.22 8.20 -8.01
N GLN A 89 15.14 8.25 -7.05
CA GLN A 89 16.31 9.13 -7.12
C GLN A 89 17.56 8.45 -7.71
N ILE A 90 17.68 7.13 -7.55
CA ILE A 90 18.89 6.38 -7.92
C ILE A 90 18.64 5.48 -9.12
N ASP A 91 17.54 4.73 -9.15
CA ASP A 91 17.31 3.69 -10.15
C ASP A 91 16.61 4.24 -11.40
N LEU A 92 15.51 4.97 -11.26
CA LEU A 92 14.75 5.49 -12.40
C LEU A 92 15.60 6.30 -13.40
N PRO A 93 16.49 7.21 -12.97
CA PRO A 93 17.33 7.95 -13.90
C PRO A 93 18.25 7.06 -14.74
N LYS A 94 18.57 5.85 -14.26
CA LYS A 94 19.47 4.90 -14.94
C LYS A 94 18.70 3.88 -15.78
N ILE A 95 17.46 3.52 -15.36
CA ILE A 95 16.64 2.53 -16.04
C ILE A 95 15.88 3.18 -17.20
N ASP A 96 15.05 4.16 -16.89
CA ASP A 96 14.24 4.92 -17.85
C ASP A 96 13.65 6.17 -17.14
N PRO A 97 14.15 7.38 -17.45
CA PRO A 97 13.70 8.61 -16.81
C PRO A 97 12.25 9.00 -17.16
N ASP A 98 11.65 8.36 -18.17
CA ASP A 98 10.26 8.61 -18.57
C ASP A 98 9.25 7.75 -17.81
N ARG A 99 9.70 6.75 -17.05
CA ARG A 99 8.83 5.92 -16.20
C ARG A 99 8.64 6.55 -14.83
N ARG A 100 7.59 6.10 -14.15
CA ARG A 100 7.26 6.64 -12.82
C ARG A 100 6.93 5.52 -11.85
N VAL A 101 7.33 5.74 -10.60
CA VAL A 101 6.93 4.91 -9.45
C VAL A 101 6.32 5.84 -8.41
N LEU A 102 5.11 5.54 -7.96
CA LEU A 102 4.38 6.27 -6.93
C LEU A 102 4.15 5.36 -5.73
N GLY A 103 3.96 5.94 -4.56
CA GLY A 103 3.69 5.18 -3.33
C GLY A 103 2.39 5.61 -2.67
N VAL A 104 1.95 4.85 -1.66
CA VAL A 104 0.66 5.05 -0.99
C VAL A 104 0.71 5.97 0.22
N ILE A 105 1.90 6.34 0.70
CA ILE A 105 2.03 7.18 1.91
C ILE A 105 1.64 8.63 1.62
N ARG A 106 2.17 9.20 0.55
CA ARG A 106 1.95 10.61 0.23
C ARG A 106 0.49 10.97 -0.03
N PRO A 107 -0.31 10.20 -0.78
CA PRO A 107 -1.74 10.47 -0.94
C PRO A 107 -2.48 10.63 0.38
N THR A 108 -2.20 9.75 1.34
CA THR A 108 -2.81 9.81 2.67
C THR A 108 -2.32 11.02 3.48
N ALA A 109 -1.02 11.36 3.37
CA ALA A 109 -0.47 12.52 4.03
C ALA A 109 -1.05 13.84 3.48
N GLU A 110 -1.39 13.91 2.20
CA GLU A 110 -1.97 15.10 1.57
C GLU A 110 -3.38 15.43 2.07
N VAL A 111 -4.18 14.43 2.40
CA VAL A 111 -5.57 14.63 2.84
C VAL A 111 -5.73 14.78 4.36
N ILE A 112 -4.75 14.32 5.16
CA ILE A 112 -4.90 14.21 6.62
C ILE A 112 -5.21 15.56 7.28
N GLY A 113 -4.68 16.66 6.75
CA GLY A 113 -4.91 17.99 7.28
C GLY A 113 -6.37 18.45 7.24
N SER A 114 -7.17 17.91 6.31
CA SER A 114 -8.61 18.17 6.23
C SER A 114 -9.46 17.17 7.03
N LEU A 115 -8.85 16.06 7.47
CA LEU A 115 -9.55 14.97 8.16
C LEU A 115 -9.43 15.05 9.68
N THR A 116 -8.37 15.67 10.19
CA THR A 116 -8.17 15.87 11.64
C THR A 116 -8.60 17.27 12.08
N ALA A 117 -9.39 17.36 13.14
CA ALA A 117 -9.75 18.61 13.80
C ALA A 117 -8.82 18.92 14.98
N SER A 118 -8.40 17.88 15.72
CA SER A 118 -7.50 18.03 16.89
C SER A 118 -6.06 18.35 16.51
N ARG A 119 -5.67 18.08 15.26
CA ARG A 119 -4.26 18.11 14.79
C ARG A 119 -3.38 17.05 15.45
N HIS A 120 -4.00 15.99 16.00
CA HIS A 120 -3.34 14.82 16.55
C HIS A 120 -3.76 13.58 15.76
N VAL A 121 -2.79 12.91 15.14
CA VAL A 121 -3.01 11.79 14.22
C VAL A 121 -2.25 10.56 14.68
N GLY A 122 -2.99 9.45 14.76
CA GLY A 122 -2.41 8.14 15.03
C GLY A 122 -2.05 7.38 13.75
N ILE A 123 -0.98 6.59 13.80
CA ILE A 123 -0.59 5.68 12.72
C ILE A 123 -0.47 4.27 13.28
N LEU A 124 -1.28 3.35 12.76
CA LEU A 124 -1.14 1.92 13.00
C LEU A 124 -0.54 1.28 11.75
N ALA A 125 0.66 0.71 11.87
CA ALA A 125 1.40 0.19 10.72
C ALA A 125 2.31 -1.00 11.09
N THR A 126 3.02 -1.52 10.09
CA THR A 126 4.09 -2.51 10.34
C THR A 126 5.26 -1.86 11.07
N GLU A 127 6.08 -2.68 11.71
CA GLU A 127 7.29 -2.21 12.40
C GLU A 127 8.22 -1.43 11.45
N GLY A 128 8.40 -1.93 10.22
CA GLY A 128 9.22 -1.28 9.21
C GLY A 128 8.69 0.08 8.77
N THR A 129 7.39 0.23 8.64
CA THR A 129 6.75 1.51 8.30
C THR A 129 6.91 2.53 9.44
N ILE A 130 6.66 2.11 10.70
CA ILE A 130 6.83 3.00 11.85
C ILE A 130 8.29 3.44 12.00
N LYS A 131 9.24 2.50 11.97
CA LYS A 131 10.68 2.82 12.11
C LYS A 131 11.24 3.69 10.99
N SER A 132 10.62 3.71 9.83
CA SER A 132 11.05 4.55 8.69
C SER A 132 10.76 6.03 8.88
N GLU A 133 9.88 6.39 9.81
CA GLU A 133 9.37 7.76 10.03
C GLU A 133 8.73 8.41 8.78
N SER A 134 8.44 7.63 7.72
CA SER A 134 8.01 8.18 6.42
C SER A 134 6.70 8.95 6.51
N TYR A 135 5.73 8.49 7.31
CA TYR A 135 4.50 9.24 7.55
C TYR A 135 4.76 10.56 8.28
N ASN A 136 5.57 10.53 9.35
CA ASN A 136 5.92 11.72 10.12
C ASN A 136 6.59 12.76 9.22
N LEU A 137 7.53 12.32 8.38
CA LEU A 137 8.25 13.19 7.46
C LEU A 137 7.32 13.81 6.40
N GLU A 138 6.44 13.01 5.78
CA GLU A 138 5.53 13.51 4.73
C GLU A 138 4.43 14.40 5.32
N ILE A 139 3.84 14.04 6.46
CA ILE A 139 2.81 14.86 7.13
C ILE A 139 3.41 16.18 7.60
N LYS A 140 4.59 16.19 8.25
CA LYS A 140 5.23 17.41 8.72
C LYS A 140 5.63 18.39 7.61
N LYS A 141 5.96 17.89 6.42
CA LYS A 141 6.22 18.77 5.27
C LYS A 141 4.99 19.55 4.82
N LEU A 142 3.81 18.94 4.93
CA LEU A 142 2.56 19.52 4.46
C LEU A 142 1.84 20.27 5.58
N TYR A 143 1.91 19.75 6.79
CA TYR A 143 1.21 20.22 7.98
C TYR A 143 2.16 20.20 9.20
N PRO A 144 3.01 21.22 9.35
CA PRO A 144 4.00 21.26 10.46
C PRO A 144 3.39 21.28 11.86
N ASP A 145 2.13 21.68 11.96
CA ASP A 145 1.34 21.77 13.18
C ASP A 145 0.67 20.45 13.60
N ILE A 146 0.70 19.40 12.76
CA ILE A 146 0.13 18.10 13.11
C ILE A 146 1.13 17.30 13.97
N THR A 147 0.66 16.83 15.12
CA THR A 147 1.34 15.83 15.94
C THR A 147 1.02 14.43 15.41
N VAL A 148 2.05 13.61 15.20
CA VAL A 148 1.90 12.25 14.68
C VAL A 148 2.43 11.26 15.68
N SER A 149 1.59 10.32 16.11
CA SER A 149 1.93 9.22 17.02
C SER A 149 1.80 7.89 16.31
N GLY A 150 2.84 7.04 16.36
CA GLY A 150 2.87 5.77 15.63
C GLY A 150 2.98 4.55 16.55
N VAL A 151 2.22 3.49 16.24
CA VAL A 151 2.30 2.21 16.93
C VAL A 151 2.43 1.07 15.92
N ALA A 152 3.44 0.21 16.11
CA ALA A 152 3.64 -0.98 15.30
C ALA A 152 2.67 -2.11 15.69
N CYS A 153 2.08 -2.76 14.69
CA CYS A 153 1.11 -3.84 14.85
C CYS A 153 1.60 -5.15 14.19
N PRO A 154 2.65 -5.80 14.73
CA PRO A 154 3.34 -6.90 14.05
C PRO A 154 2.47 -8.15 13.83
N PHE A 155 1.42 -8.37 14.63
CA PHE A 155 0.55 -9.53 14.52
C PHE A 155 -0.67 -9.32 13.61
N TRP A 156 -0.96 -8.08 13.17
CA TRP A 156 -2.16 -7.81 12.41
C TRP A 156 -2.13 -8.38 10.98
N VAL A 157 -0.96 -8.39 10.33
CA VAL A 157 -0.80 -9.04 9.02
C VAL A 157 -1.02 -10.56 9.13
N PRO A 158 -0.34 -11.30 10.04
CA PRO A 158 -0.62 -12.71 10.26
C PRO A 158 -2.08 -13.04 10.55
N LEU A 159 -2.75 -12.25 11.40
CA LEU A 159 -4.18 -12.47 11.69
C LEU A 159 -5.05 -12.46 10.42
N VAL A 160 -4.75 -11.55 9.49
CA VAL A 160 -5.47 -11.48 8.21
C VAL A 160 -5.10 -12.64 7.29
N GLU A 161 -3.81 -12.89 7.08
CA GLU A 161 -3.32 -13.90 6.14
C GLU A 161 -3.66 -15.33 6.55
N TYR A 162 -3.80 -15.61 7.85
CA TYR A 162 -4.23 -16.91 8.38
C TYR A 162 -5.74 -17.02 8.63
N ASN A 163 -6.53 -16.04 8.09
CA ASN A 163 -7.99 -16.01 8.25
C ASN A 163 -8.46 -15.99 9.71
N GLU A 164 -7.68 -15.35 10.58
CA GLU A 164 -7.96 -15.22 12.02
C GLU A 164 -8.49 -13.83 12.39
N ALA A 165 -8.86 -13.00 11.39
CA ALA A 165 -9.33 -11.64 11.60
C ALA A 165 -10.56 -11.55 12.52
N ASP A 166 -11.43 -12.56 12.50
CA ASP A 166 -12.65 -12.62 13.32
C ASP A 166 -12.48 -13.39 14.64
N SER A 167 -11.30 -14.01 14.87
CA SER A 167 -11.04 -14.82 16.05
C SER A 167 -11.00 -14.00 17.35
N PRO A 168 -11.21 -14.64 18.52
CA PRO A 168 -10.97 -13.98 19.82
C PRO A 168 -9.51 -13.54 20.01
N GLY A 169 -8.56 -14.20 19.35
CA GLY A 169 -7.15 -13.80 19.33
C GLY A 169 -6.97 -12.42 18.67
N ALA A 170 -7.70 -12.14 17.59
CA ALA A 170 -7.69 -10.84 16.96
C ALA A 170 -8.21 -9.74 17.90
N ASP A 171 -9.26 -10.00 18.67
CA ASP A 171 -9.77 -9.05 19.68
C ASP A 171 -8.66 -8.61 20.64
N TYR A 172 -7.87 -9.55 21.15
CA TYR A 172 -6.77 -9.24 22.06
C TYR A 172 -5.70 -8.35 21.40
N PHE A 173 -5.21 -8.76 20.22
CA PHE A 173 -4.12 -8.04 19.56
C PHE A 173 -4.55 -6.68 19.02
N VAL A 174 -5.78 -6.55 18.53
CA VAL A 174 -6.32 -5.28 18.04
C VAL A 174 -6.52 -4.33 19.22
N LYS A 175 -7.24 -4.76 20.26
CA LYS A 175 -7.48 -3.95 21.47
C LYS A 175 -6.17 -3.43 22.07
N LYS A 176 -5.18 -4.32 22.23
CA LYS A 176 -3.87 -3.96 22.79
C LYS A 176 -3.21 -2.79 22.04
N ARG A 177 -3.29 -2.75 20.71
CA ARG A 177 -2.68 -1.66 19.92
C ARG A 177 -3.51 -0.40 19.90
N ILE A 178 -4.82 -0.52 19.91
CA ILE A 178 -5.72 0.64 20.06
C ILE A 178 -5.51 1.28 21.44
N ASP A 179 -5.53 0.49 22.53
CA ASP A 179 -5.26 1.01 23.87
C ASP A 179 -3.88 1.71 23.94
N GLN A 180 -2.87 1.10 23.32
CA GLN A 180 -1.50 1.66 23.31
C GLN A 180 -1.42 3.02 22.61
N ILE A 181 -2.02 3.16 21.42
CA ILE A 181 -1.93 4.42 20.68
C ILE A 181 -2.77 5.52 21.34
N MET A 182 -3.93 5.19 21.89
CA MET A 182 -4.79 6.13 22.59
C MET A 182 -4.20 6.55 23.96
N HIS A 183 -3.40 5.68 24.60
CA HIS A 183 -2.66 6.03 25.81
C HIS A 183 -1.43 6.91 25.49
N LEU A 184 -0.78 6.67 24.35
CA LEU A 184 0.36 7.46 23.90
C LEU A 184 -0.02 8.91 23.60
N ASP A 185 -1.19 9.11 22.98
CA ASP A 185 -1.72 10.42 22.67
C ASP A 185 -3.27 10.42 22.72
N PRO A 186 -3.85 10.84 23.86
CA PRO A 186 -5.32 10.87 24.05
C PRO A 186 -6.05 11.91 23.20
N GLN A 187 -5.34 12.82 22.52
CA GLN A 187 -5.94 13.84 21.66
C GLN A 187 -6.13 13.37 20.22
N ILE A 188 -5.70 12.16 19.88
CA ILE A 188 -5.90 11.58 18.54
C ILE A 188 -7.40 11.53 18.19
N ASP A 189 -7.76 12.17 17.07
CA ASP A 189 -9.09 12.10 16.47
C ASP A 189 -9.14 11.36 15.14
N SER A 190 -7.98 11.05 14.57
CA SER A 190 -7.85 10.40 13.27
C SER A 190 -6.72 9.37 13.29
N ILE A 191 -6.99 8.14 12.83
CA ILE A 191 -6.04 7.05 12.75
C ILE A 191 -5.87 6.59 11.32
N ILE A 192 -4.64 6.63 10.80
CA ILE A 192 -4.26 6.10 9.50
C ILE A 192 -3.94 4.60 9.64
N LEU A 193 -4.54 3.78 8.79
CA LEU A 193 -4.17 2.37 8.63
C LEU A 193 -3.00 2.27 7.64
N GLY A 194 -1.78 2.36 8.16
CA GLY A 194 -0.54 2.34 7.39
C GLY A 194 -0.08 0.93 6.96
N CYS A 195 -1.03 0.04 6.70
CA CYS A 195 -0.82 -1.28 6.13
C CYS A 195 -2.07 -1.73 5.37
N THR A 196 -1.87 -2.29 4.20
CA THR A 196 -2.90 -2.71 3.26
C THR A 196 -3.79 -3.87 3.74
N HIS A 197 -3.32 -4.64 4.72
CA HIS A 197 -4.09 -5.72 5.35
C HIS A 197 -5.11 -5.21 6.38
N TYR A 198 -4.85 -4.07 7.01
CA TYR A 198 -5.60 -3.63 8.19
C TYR A 198 -7.07 -3.28 7.94
N PRO A 199 -7.50 -2.88 6.72
CA PRO A 199 -8.93 -2.75 6.42
C PRO A 199 -9.76 -4.01 6.70
N LEU A 200 -9.17 -5.21 6.60
CA LEU A 200 -9.86 -6.47 6.91
C LEU A 200 -10.11 -6.66 8.42
N LEU A 201 -9.41 -5.90 9.28
CA LEU A 201 -9.64 -5.84 10.73
C LEU A 201 -10.57 -4.70 11.14
N MET A 202 -11.17 -3.97 10.19
CA MET A 202 -11.98 -2.78 10.47
C MET A 202 -13.08 -3.01 11.52
N PRO A 203 -13.87 -4.11 11.50
CA PRO A 203 -14.88 -4.35 12.53
C PRO A 203 -14.29 -4.42 13.94
N LYS A 204 -13.12 -5.06 14.10
CA LYS A 204 -12.42 -5.14 15.39
C LYS A 204 -11.80 -3.80 15.79
N ILE A 205 -11.23 -3.05 14.83
CA ILE A 205 -10.66 -1.72 15.08
C ILE A 205 -11.74 -0.78 15.61
N LEU A 206 -12.87 -0.69 14.90
CA LEU A 206 -14.00 0.17 15.30
C LEU A 206 -14.63 -0.22 16.64
N LYS A 207 -14.62 -1.52 16.97
CA LYS A 207 -15.12 -2.03 18.26
C LYS A 207 -14.37 -1.46 19.47
N TYR A 208 -13.05 -1.23 19.33
CA TYR A 208 -12.19 -0.82 20.45
C TYR A 208 -11.77 0.65 20.42
N LEU A 209 -12.06 1.35 19.32
CA LEU A 209 -11.76 2.78 19.23
C LEU A 209 -12.75 3.60 20.08
N PRO A 210 -12.29 4.65 20.77
CA PRO A 210 -13.17 5.63 21.39
C PRO A 210 -14.12 6.28 20.38
N ALA A 211 -15.32 6.65 20.85
CA ALA A 211 -16.25 7.39 20.02
C ALA A 211 -15.62 8.71 19.53
N GLY A 212 -15.85 9.03 18.26
CA GLY A 212 -15.34 10.26 17.64
C GLY A 212 -13.96 10.13 16.97
N VAL A 213 -13.23 9.03 17.18
CA VAL A 213 -11.97 8.78 16.45
C VAL A 213 -12.28 8.20 15.08
N ARG A 214 -11.80 8.89 14.03
CA ARG A 214 -11.97 8.47 12.64
C ARG A 214 -10.87 7.49 12.22
N VAL A 215 -11.23 6.45 11.47
CA VAL A 215 -10.28 5.55 10.80
C VAL A 215 -10.15 5.92 9.34
N ILE A 216 -8.93 5.96 8.84
CA ILE A 216 -8.59 6.37 7.48
C ILE A 216 -7.95 5.18 6.75
N PRO A 217 -8.72 4.39 5.98
CA PRO A 217 -8.19 3.43 5.03
C PRO A 217 -7.63 4.16 3.81
N GLN A 218 -6.67 3.55 3.11
CA GLN A 218 -5.91 4.27 2.07
C GLN A 218 -6.48 4.16 0.66
N GLY A 219 -7.26 3.11 0.36
CA GLY A 219 -7.62 2.76 -1.03
C GLY A 219 -8.23 3.91 -1.83
N GLU A 220 -9.22 4.58 -1.26
CA GLU A 220 -9.92 5.70 -1.92
C GLU A 220 -8.99 6.90 -2.15
N TYR A 221 -8.20 7.29 -1.15
CA TYR A 221 -7.28 8.44 -1.26
C TYR A 221 -6.15 8.19 -2.26
N VAL A 222 -5.67 6.95 -2.36
CA VAL A 222 -4.69 6.55 -3.38
C VAL A 222 -5.32 6.62 -4.77
N ALA A 223 -6.57 6.17 -4.92
CA ALA A 223 -7.30 6.24 -6.18
C ALA A 223 -7.53 7.68 -6.65
N ASP A 224 -7.98 8.56 -5.76
CA ASP A 224 -8.18 9.99 -6.05
C ASP A 224 -6.87 10.70 -6.41
N SER A 225 -5.80 10.39 -5.69
CA SER A 225 -4.47 10.92 -5.97
C SER A 225 -3.96 10.46 -7.34
N LEU A 226 -4.13 9.17 -7.67
CA LEU A 226 -3.77 8.63 -8.98
C LEU A 226 -4.56 9.29 -10.11
N LYS A 227 -5.88 9.46 -9.95
CA LYS A 227 -6.73 10.19 -10.91
C LYS A 227 -6.19 11.60 -11.16
N THR A 228 -5.98 12.36 -10.08
CA THR A 228 -5.43 13.72 -10.15
C THR A 228 -4.04 13.75 -10.80
N TYR A 229 -3.21 12.74 -10.50
CA TYR A 229 -1.88 12.62 -11.11
C TYR A 229 -1.98 12.44 -12.62
N LEU A 230 -2.83 11.53 -13.11
CA LEU A 230 -3.00 11.27 -14.54
C LEU A 230 -3.58 12.48 -15.28
N GLU A 231 -4.53 13.19 -14.68
CA GLU A 231 -5.08 14.45 -15.23
C GLU A 231 -4.01 15.54 -15.39
N ARG A 232 -3.09 15.64 -14.42
CA ARG A 232 -1.99 16.63 -14.46
C ARG A 232 -0.81 16.21 -15.34
N HIS A 233 -0.73 14.93 -15.71
CA HIS A 233 0.37 14.38 -16.52
C HIS A 233 -0.13 13.67 -17.77
N PRO A 234 -0.71 14.39 -18.77
CA PRO A 234 -1.30 13.78 -19.96
C PRO A 234 -0.33 12.92 -20.79
N ALA A 235 0.97 13.22 -20.71
CA ALA A 235 2.02 12.43 -21.37
C ALA A 235 2.15 11.03 -20.74
N MET A 236 2.00 10.90 -19.42
CA MET A 236 2.00 9.63 -18.72
C MET A 236 0.65 8.92 -18.91
N GLU A 237 -0.45 9.66 -18.86
CA GLU A 237 -1.79 9.12 -19.07
C GLU A 237 -1.92 8.40 -20.42
N LYS A 238 -1.38 8.98 -21.50
CA LYS A 238 -1.32 8.37 -22.83
C LYS A 238 -0.50 7.08 -22.91
N LYS A 239 0.43 6.87 -21.98
CA LYS A 239 1.21 5.65 -21.86
C LYS A 239 0.50 4.54 -21.08
N CYS A 240 -0.66 4.82 -20.47
CA CYS A 240 -1.49 3.86 -19.74
C CYS A 240 -2.53 3.24 -20.67
N ALA A 241 -2.49 1.92 -20.85
CA ALA A 241 -3.44 1.18 -21.68
C ALA A 241 -4.84 1.20 -21.07
N LYS A 242 -5.85 1.16 -21.96
CA LYS A 242 -7.26 1.26 -21.60
C LYS A 242 -8.04 0.08 -22.20
N GLY A 243 -8.45 -0.84 -21.38
CA GLY A 243 -9.24 -2.01 -21.74
C GLY A 243 -10.06 -2.51 -20.57
N GLY A 244 -9.76 -2.02 -19.36
CA GLY A 244 -10.40 -2.45 -18.11
C GLY A 244 -9.96 -3.84 -17.65
N ASN A 245 -8.86 -4.37 -18.22
CA ASN A 245 -8.36 -5.70 -17.88
C ASN A 245 -7.48 -5.66 -16.64
N VAL A 246 -7.46 -6.77 -15.90
CA VAL A 246 -6.55 -6.96 -14.77
C VAL A 246 -5.84 -8.29 -14.93
N HIS A 247 -4.51 -8.26 -14.87
CA HIS A 247 -3.67 -9.44 -14.80
C HIS A 247 -3.04 -9.53 -13.42
N TYR A 248 -3.01 -10.73 -12.85
CA TYR A 248 -2.46 -10.98 -11.52
C TYR A 248 -1.21 -11.85 -11.64
N LEU A 249 -0.16 -11.41 -10.98
CA LEU A 249 1.12 -12.11 -10.90
C LEU A 249 1.49 -12.37 -9.45
N THR A 250 2.06 -13.54 -9.19
CA THR A 250 2.60 -13.91 -7.89
C THR A 250 3.96 -14.56 -8.01
N THR A 251 4.81 -14.39 -7.01
CA THR A 251 6.08 -15.12 -6.92
C THR A 251 5.94 -16.48 -6.22
N GLU A 252 4.75 -16.79 -5.69
CA GLU A 252 4.38 -18.05 -5.01
C GLU A 252 3.46 -18.89 -5.91
N SER A 253 2.80 -19.93 -5.38
CA SER A 253 1.79 -20.75 -6.09
C SER A 253 0.59 -19.88 -6.52
N PRO A 254 0.19 -19.94 -7.81
CA PRO A 254 -1.03 -19.27 -8.27
C PRO A 254 -2.28 -19.73 -7.55
N GLU A 255 -2.40 -21.05 -7.27
CA GLU A 255 -3.56 -21.62 -6.58
C GLU A 255 -3.73 -21.01 -5.19
N LYS A 256 -2.62 -20.91 -4.43
CA LYS A 256 -2.62 -20.29 -3.11
C LYS A 256 -2.92 -18.78 -3.20
N PHE A 257 -2.40 -18.12 -4.23
CA PHE A 257 -2.71 -16.71 -4.46
C PHE A 257 -4.20 -16.50 -4.74
N ASN A 258 -4.79 -17.30 -5.63
CA ASN A 258 -6.19 -17.19 -6.03
C ASN A 258 -7.13 -17.41 -4.83
N GLU A 259 -6.84 -18.42 -4.01
CA GLU A 259 -7.60 -18.70 -2.78
C GLU A 259 -7.54 -17.50 -1.81
N GLN A 260 -6.37 -16.98 -1.54
CA GLN A 260 -6.19 -15.86 -0.61
C GLN A 260 -6.76 -14.54 -1.16
N ALA A 261 -6.64 -14.29 -2.47
CA ALA A 261 -7.14 -13.06 -3.08
C ALA A 261 -8.67 -12.88 -2.91
N GLN A 262 -9.43 -13.96 -2.80
CA GLN A 262 -10.87 -13.92 -2.52
C GLN A 262 -11.20 -13.20 -1.20
N LEU A 263 -10.33 -13.32 -0.18
CA LEU A 263 -10.51 -12.61 1.11
C LEU A 263 -10.43 -11.09 0.97
N PHE A 264 -9.67 -10.61 -0.01
CA PHE A 264 -9.42 -9.18 -0.22
C PHE A 264 -10.35 -8.56 -1.26
N LEU A 265 -10.70 -9.32 -2.30
CA LEU A 265 -11.42 -8.80 -3.47
C LEU A 265 -12.89 -9.24 -3.51
N HIS A 266 -13.25 -10.34 -2.82
CA HIS A 266 -14.55 -11.00 -2.93
C HIS A 266 -14.92 -11.39 -4.37
N GLU A 267 -13.91 -11.59 -5.24
CA GLU A 267 -14.03 -12.07 -6.62
C GLU A 267 -13.00 -13.17 -6.89
N GLU A 268 -13.28 -14.03 -7.87
CA GLU A 268 -12.31 -15.02 -8.34
C GLU A 268 -11.26 -14.34 -9.21
N VAL A 269 -10.01 -14.74 -9.04
CA VAL A 269 -8.88 -14.27 -9.84
C VAL A 269 -8.12 -15.45 -10.42
N ASP A 270 -7.42 -15.21 -11.52
CA ASP A 270 -6.51 -16.17 -12.14
C ASP A 270 -5.12 -15.55 -12.23
N ALA A 271 -4.24 -15.98 -11.33
CA ALA A 271 -2.90 -15.46 -11.24
C ALA A 271 -1.90 -16.35 -11.97
N GLU A 272 -0.87 -15.72 -12.50
CA GLU A 272 0.27 -16.40 -13.12
C GLU A 272 1.51 -16.29 -12.22
N ARG A 273 2.31 -17.34 -12.20
CA ARG A 273 3.58 -17.34 -11.48
C ARG A 273 4.65 -16.59 -12.24
N VAL A 274 5.38 -15.72 -11.54
CA VAL A 274 6.52 -15.01 -12.08
C VAL A 274 7.74 -15.18 -11.17
N THR A 275 8.93 -15.20 -11.78
CA THR A 275 10.20 -15.20 -11.05
C THR A 275 10.82 -13.82 -11.16
N LEU A 276 11.25 -13.30 -10.01
CA LEU A 276 12.03 -12.06 -9.95
C LEU A 276 13.52 -12.42 -9.96
N GLU A 277 14.25 -11.87 -10.91
CA GLU A 277 15.69 -12.10 -11.02
C GLU A 277 16.44 -11.45 -9.84
N LYS A 278 17.61 -12.08 -9.53
CA LYS A 278 18.49 -11.60 -8.46
C LYS A 278 19.30 -10.39 -8.90
#